data_ebedb2fa9d90d4f15bfaf97e9b4d8cab
#
_entry.id   ebedb2fa9d90d4f15bfaf97e9b4d8cab
#
_cell.length_a   1.000
_cell.length_b   1.000
_cell.length_c   1.000
_cell.angle_alpha   90.00
_cell.angle_beta   90.00
_cell.angle_gamma   90.00
#
_symmetry.space_group_name_H-M   'P 1'
#
loop_
_entity.id
_entity.type
_entity.pdbx_description
1 polymer ?
#
loop_
_entity_poly.entity_id
_entity_poly.type
_entity_poly.pdbx_seq_one_letter_code
_entity_poly.pdbx_strand_id
1 'polypeptide(L)'
;MEDGRKLQYVVTCAVSILTSTTGFVNTWATPMVMKILLSETDFQFDDEEMKWFFRIAPIVLVVGTVLAGYICDKFGRRTILLTAIVIAAFGSIFAALSSAIWMLYIMEILWTFSLAIVWNVGNIYMAEIVDPDIRGGLTLATRSAIYPIPESPYYLLKVGKEDQARKELSRLQQNSRTEDIDTQFEKMKMHVTMEMQNPSSFFKFISNKRYRKALIITFGLKLFYILSGTAVIQGLYRTILKEGDMDLTLTNMIQIDVGIKVGVDILSALLVDRVGRRILLLWSFIGCSLSIAVIALYFGVRDYYTQAIQSIGYITFAALIIFLISNSFGLASIKEVIEVELFPLNVRVMAVVTLYVFGVIDYPLQIGFMKFEDSAGRVSVFWTLAVIAILGFIFTYFVLPETKRKSLKEIQEMLRGDDNVSEQEMTTIQERTERFRDRVISG
;
A
#
# COMPACT_ATOMS: atom_id res chain seq x y z
N MET A 1 -30.06 -1.23 -5.06
CA MET A 1 -28.61 -1.26 -5.35
C MET A 1 -27.82 -0.05 -4.81
N GLU A 2 -28.40 1.15 -4.72
CA GLU A 2 -27.65 2.36 -4.28
C GLU A 2 -27.35 2.44 -2.78
N ASP A 3 -28.22 2.01 -1.87
CA ASP A 3 -28.03 2.25 -0.42
C ASP A 3 -27.04 1.28 0.25
N GLY A 4 -26.93 0.02 -0.18
CA GLY A 4 -25.92 -0.90 0.34
C GLY A 4 -24.50 -0.49 -0.05
N ARG A 5 -24.33 0.08 -1.25
CA ARG A 5 -23.05 0.66 -1.68
C ARG A 5 -22.71 1.95 -0.92
N LYS A 6 -23.71 2.72 -0.46
CA LYS A 6 -23.48 3.94 0.35
C LYS A 6 -22.73 3.62 1.63
N LEU A 7 -23.06 2.54 2.35
CA LEU A 7 -22.33 2.16 3.55
C LEU A 7 -20.89 1.75 3.26
N GLN A 8 -20.64 1.01 2.16
CA GLN A 8 -19.27 0.67 1.73
C GLN A 8 -18.47 1.92 1.38
N TYR A 9 -19.05 2.90 0.69
CA TYR A 9 -18.43 4.20 0.43
C TYR A 9 -18.16 4.98 1.72
N VAL A 10 -19.10 4.99 2.65
CA VAL A 10 -18.96 5.68 3.95
C VAL A 10 -17.84 5.05 4.79
N VAL A 11 -17.77 3.72 4.84
CA VAL A 11 -16.69 2.99 5.55
C VAL A 11 -15.34 3.24 4.88
N THR A 12 -15.30 3.19 3.56
CA THR A 12 -14.12 3.54 2.77
C THR A 12 -13.67 4.95 3.10
N CYS A 13 -14.59 5.89 3.06
CA CYS A 13 -14.34 7.25 3.48
C CYS A 13 -13.78 7.33 4.91
N ALA A 14 -14.24 6.57 5.89
CA ALA A 14 -13.77 6.58 7.26
C ALA A 14 -12.32 6.06 7.42
N VAL A 15 -12.00 4.94 6.77
CA VAL A 15 -10.64 4.40 6.76
C VAL A 15 -9.69 5.37 6.04
N SER A 16 -10.18 6.10 5.06
CA SER A 16 -9.40 7.07 4.31
C SER A 16 -9.02 8.32 5.10
N ILE A 17 -9.88 8.86 5.96
CA ILE A 17 -9.48 9.95 6.88
C ILE A 17 -8.40 9.46 7.83
N LEU A 18 -8.55 8.24 8.32
CA LEU A 18 -7.56 7.61 9.19
C LEU A 18 -6.19 7.55 8.52
N THR A 19 -6.16 7.09 7.27
CA THR A 19 -4.93 7.00 6.46
C THR A 19 -4.38 8.38 6.13
N SER A 20 -5.25 9.37 5.87
CA SER A 20 -4.83 10.75 5.61
C SER A 20 -4.24 11.43 6.83
N THR A 21 -4.81 11.22 8.02
CA THR A 21 -4.26 11.75 9.28
C THR A 21 -2.86 11.18 9.53
N THR A 22 -2.66 9.89 9.31
CA THR A 22 -1.33 9.27 9.45
C THR A 22 -0.35 9.71 8.36
N GLY A 23 -0.83 9.94 7.14
CA GLY A 23 -0.03 10.53 6.05
C GLY A 23 0.39 11.97 6.32
N PHE A 24 -0.51 12.80 6.87
CA PHE A 24 -0.22 14.17 7.29
C PHE A 24 0.88 14.20 8.36
N VAL A 25 0.78 13.33 9.33
CA VAL A 25 1.73 13.14 10.41
C VAL A 25 3.13 12.80 9.87
N ASN A 26 3.21 11.87 8.93
CA ASN A 26 4.47 11.48 8.31
C ASN A 26 5.10 12.61 7.47
N THR A 27 4.28 13.42 6.82
CA THR A 27 4.73 14.56 6.02
C THR A 27 5.18 15.74 6.89
N TRP A 28 4.66 15.88 8.12
CA TRP A 28 4.99 16.96 9.04
C TRP A 28 6.44 16.89 9.56
N ALA A 29 7.01 15.70 9.68
CA ALA A 29 8.39 15.52 10.12
C ALA A 29 9.39 16.25 9.20
N THR A 30 9.17 16.27 7.90
CA THR A 30 10.09 16.89 6.93
C THR A 30 10.23 18.41 7.12
N PRO A 31 9.15 19.23 7.15
CA PRO A 31 9.29 20.68 7.39
C PRO A 31 9.77 21.00 8.79
N MET A 32 9.43 20.20 9.80
CA MET A 32 9.93 20.37 11.15
C MET A 32 11.45 20.22 11.22
N VAL A 33 11.98 19.12 10.71
CA VAL A 33 13.44 18.88 10.65
C VAL A 33 14.13 20.01 9.88
N MET A 34 13.51 20.49 8.80
CA MET A 34 14.06 21.61 8.03
C MET A 34 14.15 22.88 8.86
N LYS A 35 13.13 23.22 9.66
CA LYS A 35 13.15 24.37 10.56
C LYS A 35 14.20 24.24 11.65
N ILE A 36 14.39 23.04 12.19
CA ILE A 36 15.43 22.74 13.17
C ILE A 36 16.83 22.93 12.55
N LEU A 37 17.05 22.40 11.34
CA LEU A 37 18.32 22.54 10.62
C LEU A 37 18.65 24.01 10.25
N LEU A 38 17.62 24.83 10.02
CA LEU A 38 17.77 26.25 9.74
C LEU A 38 17.89 27.11 11.01
N SER A 39 17.91 26.48 12.20
CA SER A 39 17.92 27.17 13.50
C SER A 39 16.73 28.15 13.69
N GLU A 40 15.61 27.87 13.05
CA GLU A 40 14.35 28.64 13.18
C GLU A 40 13.50 28.17 14.37
N THR A 41 14.02 27.28 15.20
CA THR A 41 13.35 26.74 16.39
C THR A 41 14.30 26.79 17.61
N ASP A 42 13.71 26.79 18.80
CA ASP A 42 14.46 26.72 20.07
C ASP A 42 15.14 25.35 20.30
N PHE A 43 14.87 24.37 19.44
CA PHE A 43 15.45 23.03 19.50
C PHE A 43 16.79 23.00 18.76
N GLN A 44 17.84 22.60 19.46
CA GLN A 44 19.14 22.29 18.87
C GLN A 44 19.37 20.79 19.00
N PHE A 45 19.35 20.09 17.86
CA PHE A 45 19.74 18.68 17.81
C PHE A 45 21.24 18.57 17.66
N ASP A 46 21.87 17.70 18.46
CA ASP A 46 23.22 17.21 18.15
C ASP A 46 23.16 16.28 16.92
N ASP A 47 24.29 16.18 16.19
CA ASP A 47 24.39 15.33 14.98
C ASP A 47 23.98 13.86 15.25
N GLU A 48 24.30 13.34 16.44
CA GLU A 48 23.91 11.97 16.81
C GLU A 48 22.41 11.86 17.15
N GLU A 49 21.83 12.85 17.81
CA GLU A 49 20.39 12.91 18.10
C GLU A 49 19.59 12.96 16.82
N MET A 50 20.01 13.78 15.85
CA MET A 50 19.37 13.87 14.53
C MET A 50 19.43 12.52 13.80
N LYS A 51 20.57 11.83 13.80
CA LYS A 51 20.70 10.50 13.20
C LYS A 51 19.78 9.49 13.86
N TRP A 52 19.64 9.51 15.18
CA TRP A 52 18.74 8.62 15.91
C TRP A 52 17.28 8.93 15.61
N PHE A 53 16.89 10.20 15.49
CA PHE A 53 15.53 10.58 15.13
C PHE A 53 15.08 9.91 13.81
N PHE A 54 15.92 9.95 12.78
CA PHE A 54 15.62 9.29 11.51
C PHE A 54 15.68 7.76 11.55
N ARG A 55 16.45 7.16 12.46
CA ARG A 55 16.57 5.71 12.61
C ARG A 55 15.42 5.06 13.37
N ILE A 56 14.76 5.80 14.24
CA ILE A 56 13.65 5.29 15.07
C ILE A 56 12.45 4.89 14.20
N ALA A 57 12.07 5.70 13.25
CA ALA A 57 10.88 5.43 12.41
C ALA A 57 10.93 4.06 11.71
N PRO A 58 11.98 3.68 10.96
CA PRO A 58 12.03 2.35 10.34
C PRO A 58 12.00 1.20 11.34
N ILE A 59 12.64 1.35 12.51
CA ILE A 59 12.64 0.32 13.56
C ILE A 59 11.22 0.14 14.12
N VAL A 60 10.56 1.24 14.47
CA VAL A 60 9.18 1.22 14.98
C VAL A 60 8.19 0.73 13.93
N LEU A 61 8.40 1.06 12.66
CA LEU A 61 7.58 0.57 11.56
C LEU A 61 7.62 -0.96 11.45
N VAL A 62 8.80 -1.57 11.54
CA VAL A 62 8.95 -3.05 11.54
C VAL A 62 8.24 -3.67 12.73
N VAL A 63 8.57 -3.21 13.93
CA VAL A 63 7.99 -3.74 15.18
C VAL A 63 6.48 -3.54 15.20
N GLY A 64 6.01 -2.34 14.85
CA GLY A 64 4.60 -1.99 14.76
C GLY A 64 3.84 -2.84 13.75
N THR A 65 4.42 -3.09 12.58
CA THR A 65 3.85 -3.95 11.53
C THR A 65 3.64 -5.39 12.02
N VAL A 66 4.65 -5.99 12.65
CA VAL A 66 4.58 -7.36 13.17
C VAL A 66 3.54 -7.45 14.29
N LEU A 67 3.55 -6.50 15.23
CA LEU A 67 2.59 -6.44 16.32
C LEU A 67 1.17 -6.20 15.82
N ALA A 68 0.97 -5.28 14.88
CA ALA A 68 -0.33 -5.00 14.27
C ALA A 68 -0.93 -6.25 13.61
N GLY A 69 -0.14 -7.02 12.87
CA GLY A 69 -0.58 -8.26 12.24
C GLY A 69 -1.02 -9.30 13.27
N TYR A 70 -0.22 -9.52 14.33
CA TYR A 70 -0.57 -10.47 15.39
C TYR A 70 -1.83 -10.04 16.17
N ILE A 71 -1.90 -8.78 16.58
CA ILE A 71 -2.99 -8.25 17.40
C ILE A 71 -4.29 -8.15 16.60
N CYS A 72 -4.20 -7.83 15.30
CA CYS A 72 -5.34 -7.75 14.39
C CYS A 72 -6.13 -9.05 14.30
N ASP A 73 -5.46 -10.18 14.30
CA ASP A 73 -6.11 -11.49 14.26
C ASP A 73 -6.77 -11.89 15.60
N LYS A 74 -6.34 -11.28 16.72
CA LYS A 74 -6.86 -11.56 18.07
C LYS A 74 -8.01 -10.66 18.47
N PHE A 75 -7.94 -9.36 18.18
CA PHE A 75 -8.88 -8.35 18.69
C PHE A 75 -9.83 -7.78 17.62
N GLY A 76 -9.61 -8.13 16.35
CA GLY A 76 -10.42 -7.66 15.23
C GLY A 76 -9.87 -6.41 14.55
N ARG A 77 -10.30 -6.21 13.32
CA ARG A 77 -9.77 -5.14 12.46
C ARG A 77 -10.24 -3.77 12.94
N ARG A 78 -11.53 -3.66 13.24
CA ARG A 78 -12.16 -2.42 13.73
C ARG A 78 -11.50 -1.90 15.01
N THR A 79 -11.35 -2.78 16.02
CA THR A 79 -10.79 -2.40 17.31
C THR A 79 -9.38 -1.84 17.17
N ILE A 80 -8.55 -2.51 16.37
CA ILE A 80 -7.16 -2.10 16.16
C ILE A 80 -7.06 -0.80 15.38
N LEU A 81 -7.91 -0.58 14.36
CA LEU A 81 -7.97 0.70 13.65
C LEU A 81 -8.39 1.86 14.56
N LEU A 82 -9.34 1.63 15.47
CA LEU A 82 -9.75 2.65 16.46
C LEU A 82 -8.63 2.94 17.47
N THR A 83 -7.87 1.92 17.91
CA THR A 83 -6.72 2.14 18.80
C THR A 83 -5.61 2.93 18.12
N ALA A 84 -5.41 2.78 16.81
CA ALA A 84 -4.45 3.58 16.06
C ALA A 84 -4.76 5.09 16.12
N ILE A 85 -6.06 5.47 16.06
CA ILE A 85 -6.47 6.88 16.20
C ILE A 85 -6.06 7.43 17.57
N VAL A 86 -6.31 6.66 18.62
CA VAL A 86 -5.99 7.07 20.00
C VAL A 86 -4.48 7.25 20.15
N ILE A 87 -3.69 6.31 19.62
CA ILE A 87 -2.22 6.40 19.63
C ILE A 87 -1.73 7.64 18.86
N ALA A 88 -2.29 7.90 17.68
CA ALA A 88 -1.95 9.09 16.89
C ALA A 88 -2.31 10.39 17.62
N ALA A 89 -3.47 10.42 18.31
CA ALA A 89 -3.87 11.58 19.11
C ALA A 89 -2.91 11.86 20.28
N PHE A 90 -2.45 10.81 20.98
CA PHE A 90 -1.42 10.97 22.01
C PHE A 90 -0.11 11.50 21.42
N GLY A 91 0.35 10.98 20.27
CA GLY A 91 1.51 11.51 19.55
C GLY A 91 1.35 12.99 19.22
N SER A 92 0.16 13.42 18.80
CA SER A 92 -0.14 14.82 18.49
C SER A 92 -0.13 15.73 19.72
N ILE A 93 -0.52 15.20 20.89
CA ILE A 93 -0.41 15.92 22.17
C ILE A 93 1.06 16.13 22.52
N PHE A 94 1.91 15.11 22.38
CA PHE A 94 3.35 15.24 22.58
C PHE A 94 4.00 16.24 21.60
N ALA A 95 3.54 16.26 20.34
CA ALA A 95 3.97 17.26 19.36
C ALA A 95 3.62 18.68 19.80
N ALA A 96 2.36 18.90 20.24
CA ALA A 96 1.87 20.23 20.64
C ALA A 96 2.51 20.76 21.93
N LEU A 97 2.87 19.86 22.85
CA LEU A 97 3.46 20.20 24.15
C LEU A 97 5.00 20.08 24.12
N SER A 98 5.61 19.82 22.96
CA SER A 98 7.03 19.57 22.88
C SER A 98 7.85 20.78 23.37
N SER A 99 8.60 20.56 24.46
CA SER A 99 9.56 21.50 25.03
C SER A 99 10.97 20.88 25.12
N ALA A 100 11.10 19.60 24.82
CA ALA A 100 12.35 18.87 24.88
C ALA A 100 12.44 17.79 23.79
N ILE A 101 13.63 17.46 23.36
CA ILE A 101 13.93 16.51 22.25
C ILE A 101 13.33 15.13 22.49
N TRP A 102 13.35 14.62 23.73
CA TRP A 102 12.77 13.31 24.05
C TRP A 102 11.25 13.24 23.78
N MET A 103 10.52 14.37 23.86
CA MET A 103 9.10 14.42 23.54
C MET A 103 8.88 14.22 22.03
N LEU A 104 9.78 14.72 21.19
CA LEU A 104 9.76 14.51 19.75
C LEU A 104 10.05 13.06 19.39
N TYR A 105 10.93 12.37 20.11
CA TYR A 105 11.13 10.93 19.94
C TYR A 105 9.89 10.12 20.30
N ILE A 106 9.22 10.43 21.41
CA ILE A 106 7.95 9.75 21.78
C ILE A 106 6.88 10.03 20.74
N MET A 107 6.74 11.25 20.27
CA MET A 107 5.84 11.62 19.19
C MET A 107 6.10 10.75 17.96
N GLU A 108 7.33 10.67 17.48
CA GLU A 108 7.73 9.91 16.30
C GLU A 108 7.42 8.40 16.46
N ILE A 109 7.69 7.84 17.64
CA ILE A 109 7.37 6.45 17.97
C ILE A 109 5.85 6.21 17.90
N LEU A 110 5.04 7.06 18.54
CA LEU A 110 3.58 6.90 18.56
C LEU A 110 2.99 7.06 17.17
N TRP A 111 3.43 8.02 16.42
CA TRP A 111 2.95 8.28 15.08
C TRP A 111 3.32 7.17 14.10
N THR A 112 4.56 6.74 14.09
CA THR A 112 5.01 5.63 13.23
C THR A 112 4.34 4.31 13.59
N PHE A 113 4.08 4.08 14.88
CA PHE A 113 3.36 2.89 15.33
C PHE A 113 1.89 2.91 14.86
N SER A 114 1.22 4.06 14.96
CA SER A 114 -0.13 4.25 14.42
C SER A 114 -0.15 4.05 12.90
N LEU A 115 0.82 4.60 12.19
CA LEU A 115 0.98 4.43 10.74
C LEU A 115 1.13 2.96 10.35
N ALA A 116 1.97 2.20 11.08
CA ALA A 116 2.15 0.77 10.86
C ALA A 116 0.84 -0.01 10.99
N ILE A 117 0.01 0.32 11.99
CA ILE A 117 -1.31 -0.28 12.17
C ILE A 117 -2.22 0.05 10.99
N VAL A 118 -2.36 1.33 10.66
CA VAL A 118 -3.32 1.78 9.63
C VAL A 118 -2.98 1.22 8.26
N TRP A 119 -1.71 1.22 7.88
CA TRP A 119 -1.30 0.69 6.58
C TRP A 119 -1.50 -0.83 6.46
N ASN A 120 -1.19 -1.59 7.51
CA ASN A 120 -1.37 -3.04 7.47
C ASN A 120 -2.85 -3.45 7.59
N VAL A 121 -3.49 -3.01 8.66
CA VAL A 121 -4.85 -3.45 9.00
C VAL A 121 -5.89 -2.80 8.10
N GLY A 122 -5.67 -1.55 7.68
CA GLY A 122 -6.57 -0.82 6.78
C GLY A 122 -6.72 -1.52 5.42
N ASN A 123 -5.63 -1.91 4.79
CA ASN A 123 -5.65 -2.61 3.51
C ASN A 123 -6.32 -3.99 3.61
N ILE A 124 -6.04 -4.75 4.69
CA ILE A 124 -6.68 -6.04 4.95
C ILE A 124 -8.18 -5.87 5.16
N TYR A 125 -8.57 -4.89 5.98
CA TYR A 125 -9.96 -4.60 6.30
C TYR A 125 -10.76 -4.22 5.04
N MET A 126 -10.20 -3.36 4.18
CA MET A 126 -10.84 -2.96 2.93
C MET A 126 -11.05 -4.15 1.99
N ALA A 127 -10.06 -5.03 1.87
CA ALA A 127 -10.19 -6.23 1.04
C ALA A 127 -11.24 -7.24 1.55
N GLU A 128 -11.55 -7.20 2.85
CA GLU A 128 -12.55 -8.07 3.48
C GLU A 128 -13.98 -7.52 3.41
N ILE A 129 -14.16 -6.19 3.32
CA ILE A 129 -15.48 -5.55 3.39
C ILE A 129 -16.02 -5.17 2.01
N VAL A 130 -15.15 -4.80 1.08
CA VAL A 130 -15.56 -4.22 -0.19
C VAL A 130 -15.84 -5.29 -1.24
N ASP A 131 -16.92 -5.09 -1.98
CA ASP A 131 -17.31 -5.98 -3.08
C ASP A 131 -16.21 -6.05 -4.16
N PRO A 132 -16.01 -7.23 -4.79
CA PRO A 132 -14.98 -7.43 -5.81
C PRO A 132 -15.05 -6.45 -6.99
N ASP A 133 -16.27 -6.01 -7.37
CA ASP A 133 -16.50 -5.13 -8.52
C ASP A 133 -15.96 -3.71 -8.34
N ILE A 134 -15.88 -3.22 -7.10
CA ILE A 134 -15.49 -1.84 -6.76
C ILE A 134 -14.30 -1.80 -5.82
N ARG A 135 -13.72 -2.96 -5.48
CA ARG A 135 -12.65 -3.11 -4.48
C ARG A 135 -11.42 -2.27 -4.81
N GLY A 136 -10.97 -2.31 -6.07
CA GLY A 136 -9.79 -1.57 -6.48
C GLY A 136 -9.95 -0.07 -6.26
N GLY A 137 -11.04 0.51 -6.76
CA GLY A 137 -11.36 1.93 -6.60
C GLY A 137 -11.53 2.34 -5.14
N LEU A 138 -12.26 1.56 -4.35
CA LEU A 138 -12.47 1.89 -2.95
C LEU A 138 -11.22 1.73 -2.08
N THR A 139 -10.38 0.73 -2.35
CA THR A 139 -9.10 0.57 -1.64
C THR A 139 -8.17 1.77 -1.88
N LEU A 140 -8.19 2.35 -3.07
CA LEU A 140 -7.42 3.57 -3.38
C LEU A 140 -8.09 4.84 -2.82
N ALA A 141 -9.41 4.87 -2.73
CA ALA A 141 -10.16 5.99 -2.17
C ALA A 141 -10.08 6.07 -0.62
N THR A 142 -9.39 5.16 0.06
CA THR A 142 -9.34 5.07 1.54
C THR A 142 -8.67 6.26 2.24
N ARG A 143 -8.56 7.39 1.62
CA ARG A 143 -7.83 8.54 2.20
C ARG A 143 -8.72 9.65 2.79
N SER A 144 -10.07 9.49 2.91
CA SER A 144 -10.95 10.58 3.41
C SER A 144 -12.34 10.19 3.95
N ALA A 145 -12.66 10.00 5.21
CA ALA A 145 -13.86 10.34 6.04
C ALA A 145 -14.27 9.42 7.22
N ILE A 146 -14.87 10.00 8.27
CA ILE A 146 -15.20 9.37 9.56
C ILE A 146 -16.69 8.96 9.63
N TYR A 147 -16.98 7.65 9.87
CA TYR A 147 -18.30 7.14 10.27
C TYR A 147 -18.18 5.80 11.02
N PRO A 148 -19.21 5.27 11.69
CA PRO A 148 -19.08 4.04 12.48
C PRO A 148 -18.69 2.86 11.60
N ILE A 149 -17.46 2.39 11.80
CA ILE A 149 -16.82 1.30 11.06
C ILE A 149 -17.42 -0.03 11.53
N PRO A 150 -18.09 -0.86 10.66
CA PRO A 150 -18.52 -2.21 11.02
C PRO A 150 -17.33 -3.15 11.22
N GLU A 151 -17.49 -4.28 11.93
CA GLU A 151 -16.43 -5.29 11.97
C GLU A 151 -16.46 -6.15 10.71
N SER A 152 -15.33 -6.74 10.34
CA SER A 152 -15.23 -7.60 9.17
C SER A 152 -16.08 -8.88 9.32
N PRO A 153 -17.04 -9.18 8.40
CA PRO A 153 -17.80 -10.43 8.44
C PRO A 153 -16.90 -11.66 8.34
N TYR A 154 -15.82 -11.60 7.56
CA TYR A 154 -14.82 -12.67 7.47
C TYR A 154 -14.10 -12.92 8.78
N TYR A 155 -13.73 -11.85 9.50
CA TYR A 155 -13.14 -11.96 10.83
C TYR A 155 -14.11 -12.57 11.84
N LEU A 156 -15.36 -12.13 11.83
CA LEU A 156 -16.40 -12.64 12.74
C LEU A 156 -16.66 -14.14 12.53
N LEU A 157 -16.66 -14.59 11.28
CA LEU A 157 -16.74 -16.04 10.94
C LEU A 157 -15.49 -16.80 11.39
N LYS A 158 -14.30 -16.21 11.25
CA LYS A 158 -13.03 -16.79 11.71
C LYS A 158 -13.04 -17.03 13.23
N VAL A 159 -13.69 -16.17 13.99
CA VAL A 159 -13.80 -16.25 15.47
C VAL A 159 -15.04 -17.04 15.92
N GLY A 160 -15.86 -17.55 14.99
CA GLY A 160 -17.06 -18.35 15.29
C GLY A 160 -18.29 -17.53 15.70
N LYS A 161 -18.31 -16.20 15.43
CA LYS A 161 -19.45 -15.32 15.75
C LYS A 161 -20.40 -15.18 14.56
N GLU A 162 -21.06 -16.27 14.19
CA GLU A 162 -21.88 -16.36 12.96
C GLU A 162 -23.02 -15.35 12.91
N ASP A 163 -23.78 -15.18 14.03
CA ASP A 163 -24.92 -14.22 14.09
C ASP A 163 -24.46 -12.77 13.87
N GLN A 164 -23.32 -12.40 14.45
CA GLN A 164 -22.76 -11.07 14.26
C GLN A 164 -22.24 -10.89 12.83
N ALA A 165 -21.61 -11.91 12.26
CA ALA A 165 -21.14 -11.89 10.87
C ALA A 165 -22.29 -11.69 9.87
N ARG A 166 -23.41 -12.40 10.08
CA ARG A 166 -24.61 -12.27 9.26
C ARG A 166 -25.24 -10.88 9.40
N LYS A 167 -25.27 -10.33 10.62
CA LYS A 167 -25.77 -8.98 10.88
C LYS A 167 -24.93 -7.91 10.20
N GLU A 168 -23.60 -8.01 10.27
CA GLU A 168 -22.73 -7.04 9.61
C GLU A 168 -22.76 -7.21 8.08
N LEU A 169 -22.86 -8.43 7.55
CA LEU A 169 -23.06 -8.66 6.12
C LEU A 169 -24.38 -8.04 5.62
N SER A 170 -25.47 -8.23 6.36
CA SER A 170 -26.77 -7.62 6.02
C SER A 170 -26.73 -6.09 6.07
N ARG A 171 -25.95 -5.49 6.98
CA ARG A 171 -25.71 -4.04 7.02
C ARG A 171 -24.93 -3.54 5.81
N LEU A 172 -23.91 -4.28 5.39
CA LEU A 172 -23.08 -3.92 4.21
C LEU A 172 -23.85 -4.07 2.91
N GLN A 173 -24.91 -4.87 2.89
CA GLN A 173 -25.73 -5.17 1.69
C GLN A 173 -27.21 -4.83 1.88
N GLN A 174 -27.50 -3.75 2.54
CA GLN A 174 -28.85 -3.33 2.98
C GLN A 174 -30.02 -3.42 1.96
N ASN A 175 -29.72 -3.58 0.66
CA ASN A 175 -30.69 -3.66 -0.43
C ASN A 175 -30.68 -4.97 -1.22
N SER A 176 -29.91 -5.99 -0.79
CA SER A 176 -30.00 -7.31 -1.40
C SER A 176 -31.19 -8.08 -0.81
N ARG A 177 -31.83 -8.92 -1.64
CA ARG A 177 -32.90 -9.80 -1.14
C ARG A 177 -32.32 -10.72 -0.05
N THR A 178 -33.12 -11.05 0.95
CA THR A 178 -32.70 -11.89 2.08
C THR A 178 -32.10 -13.22 1.61
N GLU A 179 -32.66 -13.81 0.56
CA GLU A 179 -32.18 -15.04 -0.07
C GLU A 179 -30.77 -14.87 -0.69
N ASP A 180 -30.45 -13.71 -1.26
CA ASP A 180 -29.13 -13.42 -1.81
C ASP A 180 -28.09 -13.27 -0.67
N ILE A 181 -28.46 -12.66 0.45
CA ILE A 181 -27.62 -12.48 1.62
C ILE A 181 -27.30 -13.85 2.25
N ASP A 182 -28.29 -14.70 2.40
CA ASP A 182 -28.13 -16.04 2.96
C ASP A 182 -27.23 -16.92 2.07
N THR A 183 -27.43 -16.86 0.77
CA THR A 183 -26.58 -17.57 -0.20
C THR A 183 -25.13 -17.08 -0.14
N GLN A 184 -24.91 -15.78 -0.02
CA GLN A 184 -23.58 -15.23 0.09
C GLN A 184 -22.94 -15.54 1.44
N PHE A 185 -23.71 -15.49 2.52
CA PHE A 185 -23.26 -15.86 3.86
C PHE A 185 -22.78 -17.32 3.92
N GLU A 186 -23.57 -18.26 3.38
CA GLU A 186 -23.19 -19.66 3.35
C GLU A 186 -21.95 -19.91 2.47
N LYS A 187 -21.83 -19.23 1.32
CA LYS A 187 -20.61 -19.28 0.50
C LYS A 187 -19.41 -18.76 1.25
N MET A 188 -19.56 -17.65 1.96
CA MET A 188 -18.50 -17.03 2.76
C MET A 188 -18.10 -17.94 3.93
N LYS A 189 -19.07 -18.52 4.63
CA LYS A 189 -18.86 -19.46 5.75
C LYS A 189 -18.12 -20.72 5.28
N MET A 190 -18.55 -21.30 4.16
CA MET A 190 -17.89 -22.45 3.56
C MET A 190 -16.44 -22.14 3.18
N HIS A 191 -16.20 -20.98 2.57
CA HIS A 191 -14.87 -20.54 2.18
C HIS A 191 -13.94 -20.34 3.40
N VAL A 192 -14.42 -19.64 4.43
CA VAL A 192 -13.67 -19.43 5.68
C VAL A 192 -13.38 -20.77 6.37
N THR A 193 -14.36 -21.67 6.45
CA THR A 193 -14.19 -22.99 7.07
C THR A 193 -13.15 -23.83 6.35
N MET A 194 -13.17 -23.86 5.00
CA MET A 194 -12.17 -24.57 4.20
C MET A 194 -10.77 -24.00 4.37
N GLU A 195 -10.64 -22.68 4.42
CA GLU A 195 -9.34 -22.04 4.61
C GLU A 195 -8.79 -22.26 6.02
N MET A 196 -9.64 -22.23 7.05
CA MET A 196 -9.23 -22.45 8.44
C MET A 196 -8.86 -23.90 8.76
N GLN A 197 -9.33 -24.88 7.97
CA GLN A 197 -8.88 -26.28 8.09
C GLN A 197 -7.39 -26.48 7.74
N ASN A 198 -6.79 -25.50 7.04
CA ASN A 198 -5.37 -25.51 6.69
C ASN A 198 -4.62 -24.35 7.38
N PRO A 199 -4.41 -24.39 8.70
CA PRO A 199 -3.65 -23.35 9.39
C PRO A 199 -2.22 -23.31 8.88
N SER A 200 -1.80 -22.18 8.32
CA SER A 200 -0.45 -22.01 7.80
C SER A 200 0.43 -21.41 8.89
N SER A 201 1.47 -22.12 9.26
CA SER A 201 2.61 -21.52 9.98
C SER A 201 3.42 -20.65 9.01
N PHE A 202 4.10 -19.61 9.50
CA PHE A 202 4.94 -18.70 8.70
C PHE A 202 5.93 -19.47 7.79
N PHE A 203 6.61 -20.48 8.31
CA PHE A 203 7.52 -21.32 7.52
C PHE A 203 6.78 -22.14 6.45
N LYS A 204 5.60 -22.67 6.76
CA LYS A 204 4.76 -23.36 5.78
C LYS A 204 4.25 -22.41 4.71
N PHE A 205 3.92 -21.16 5.04
CA PHE A 205 3.50 -20.14 4.09
C PHE A 205 4.59 -19.87 3.05
N ILE A 206 5.82 -19.61 3.46
CA ILE A 206 6.94 -19.33 2.54
C ILE A 206 7.32 -20.56 1.72
N SER A 207 7.30 -21.75 2.30
CA SER A 207 7.74 -23.01 1.67
C SER A 207 6.67 -23.63 0.76
N ASN A 208 5.42 -23.23 0.86
CA ASN A 208 4.32 -23.86 0.14
C ASN A 208 4.30 -23.41 -1.33
N LYS A 209 4.43 -24.39 -2.24
CA LYS A 209 4.36 -24.20 -3.70
C LYS A 209 3.10 -23.43 -4.15
N ARG A 210 1.97 -23.60 -3.42
CA ARG A 210 0.69 -22.94 -3.69
C ARG A 210 0.81 -21.39 -3.66
N TYR A 211 1.61 -20.83 -2.74
CA TYR A 211 1.74 -19.39 -2.57
C TYR A 211 2.95 -18.82 -3.31
N ARG A 212 3.81 -19.68 -3.87
CA ARG A 212 5.08 -19.28 -4.47
C ARG A 212 4.93 -18.27 -5.60
N LYS A 213 3.95 -18.48 -6.52
CA LYS A 213 3.69 -17.53 -7.61
C LYS A 213 3.24 -16.17 -7.07
N ALA A 214 2.30 -16.15 -6.11
CA ALA A 214 1.84 -14.92 -5.47
C ALA A 214 2.99 -14.18 -4.76
N LEU A 215 3.85 -14.91 -4.04
CA LEU A 215 5.04 -14.35 -3.39
C LEU A 215 6.00 -13.74 -4.40
N ILE A 216 6.33 -14.44 -5.49
CA ILE A 216 7.22 -13.92 -6.54
C ILE A 216 6.65 -12.63 -7.15
N ILE A 217 5.34 -12.60 -7.44
CA ILE A 217 4.68 -11.42 -8.01
C ILE A 217 4.77 -10.24 -7.03
N THR A 218 4.34 -10.44 -5.79
CA THR A 218 4.23 -9.34 -4.82
C THR A 218 5.59 -8.84 -4.33
N PHE A 219 6.54 -9.74 -4.04
CA PHE A 219 7.92 -9.35 -3.71
C PHE A 219 8.62 -8.67 -4.89
N GLY A 220 8.43 -9.18 -6.10
CA GLY A 220 8.98 -8.57 -7.30
C GLY A 220 8.43 -7.16 -7.53
N LEU A 221 7.11 -6.97 -7.47
CA LEU A 221 6.50 -5.65 -7.59
C LEU A 221 6.96 -4.69 -6.48
N LYS A 222 7.06 -5.16 -5.24
CA LYS A 222 7.57 -4.38 -4.12
C LYS A 222 9.03 -3.97 -4.33
N LEU A 223 9.87 -4.91 -4.77
CA LEU A 223 11.27 -4.64 -5.07
C LEU A 223 11.42 -3.61 -6.21
N PHE A 224 10.71 -3.79 -7.33
CA PHE A 224 10.76 -2.83 -8.43
C PHE A 224 10.20 -1.46 -8.05
N TYR A 225 9.19 -1.39 -7.19
CA TYR A 225 8.70 -0.13 -6.62
C TYR A 225 9.78 0.58 -5.80
N ILE A 226 10.45 -0.12 -4.89
CA ILE A 226 11.53 0.44 -4.08
C ILE A 226 12.68 0.90 -4.99
N LEU A 227 13.09 0.06 -5.91
CA LEU A 227 14.17 0.35 -6.85
C LEU A 227 13.78 1.34 -7.97
N SER A 228 12.50 1.68 -8.15
CA SER A 228 12.06 2.72 -9.11
C SER A 228 12.57 4.12 -8.74
N GLY A 229 13.15 4.25 -7.56
CA GLY A 229 13.84 5.46 -7.13
C GLY A 229 12.92 6.56 -6.64
N THR A 230 11.67 6.28 -6.26
CA THR A 230 10.75 7.29 -5.73
C THR A 230 11.38 8.07 -4.57
N ALA A 231 11.94 7.38 -3.59
CA ALA A 231 12.57 7.99 -2.43
C ALA A 231 13.89 8.71 -2.80
N VAL A 232 14.66 8.15 -3.73
CA VAL A 232 15.89 8.77 -4.25
C VAL A 232 15.57 10.08 -4.96
N ILE A 233 14.56 10.10 -5.83
CA ILE A 233 14.13 11.31 -6.55
C ILE A 233 13.59 12.36 -5.60
N GLN A 234 12.84 11.98 -4.55
CA GLN A 234 12.40 12.91 -3.50
C GLN A 234 13.58 13.54 -2.75
N GLY A 235 14.61 12.75 -2.44
CA GLY A 235 15.85 13.26 -1.86
C GLY A 235 16.58 14.26 -2.78
N LEU A 236 16.45 14.09 -4.09
CA LEU A 236 17.07 14.94 -5.12
C LEU A 236 16.22 16.14 -5.55
N TYR A 237 15.02 16.36 -5.00
CA TYR A 237 14.15 17.50 -5.39
C TYR A 237 14.88 18.83 -5.35
N ARG A 238 15.57 19.14 -4.23
CA ARG A 238 16.33 20.37 -4.09
C ARG A 238 17.37 20.55 -5.20
N THR A 239 18.05 19.49 -5.54
CA THR A 239 19.08 19.48 -6.57
C THR A 239 18.47 19.68 -7.96
N ILE A 240 17.41 18.95 -8.28
CA ILE A 240 16.71 19.04 -9.56
C ILE A 240 16.17 20.45 -9.77
N LEU A 241 15.57 21.07 -8.73
CA LEU A 241 15.05 22.43 -8.79
C LEU A 241 16.16 23.48 -8.96
N LYS A 242 17.23 23.38 -8.16
CA LYS A 242 18.36 24.31 -8.21
C LYS A 242 19.09 24.26 -9.55
N GLU A 243 19.34 23.07 -10.04
CA GLU A 243 20.08 22.87 -11.29
C GLU A 243 19.20 23.05 -12.53
N GLY A 244 17.87 22.90 -12.38
CA GLY A 244 16.89 23.24 -13.41
C GLY A 244 16.61 24.73 -13.54
N ASP A 245 17.29 25.57 -12.75
CA ASP A 245 17.09 27.06 -12.70
C ASP A 245 15.63 27.43 -12.41
N MET A 246 14.99 26.67 -11.50
CA MET A 246 13.61 26.88 -11.10
C MET A 246 13.56 27.73 -9.83
N ASP A 247 12.81 28.83 -9.88
CA ASP A 247 12.56 29.71 -8.75
C ASP A 247 11.46 29.13 -7.82
N LEU A 248 11.61 27.84 -7.45
CA LEU A 248 10.70 27.11 -6.56
C LEU A 248 11.41 26.70 -5.29
N THR A 249 10.77 26.95 -4.16
CA THR A 249 11.26 26.45 -2.87
C THR A 249 11.01 24.94 -2.74
N LEU A 250 11.82 24.26 -1.92
CA LEU A 250 11.60 22.85 -1.61
C LEU A 250 10.20 22.61 -1.02
N THR A 251 9.70 23.56 -0.21
CA THR A 251 8.36 23.50 0.38
C THR A 251 7.28 23.49 -0.70
N ASN A 252 7.39 24.38 -1.71
CA ASN A 252 6.44 24.42 -2.83
C ASN A 252 6.47 23.11 -3.62
N MET A 253 7.65 22.51 -3.82
CA MET A 253 7.78 21.23 -4.52
C MET A 253 7.10 20.09 -3.75
N ILE A 254 7.27 20.03 -2.43
CA ILE A 254 6.59 19.03 -1.58
C ILE A 254 5.07 19.23 -1.65
N GLN A 255 4.57 20.46 -1.64
CA GLN A 255 3.14 20.74 -1.78
C GLN A 255 2.59 20.29 -3.14
N ILE A 256 3.35 20.52 -4.22
CA ILE A 256 3.02 20.06 -5.57
C ILE A 256 2.98 18.53 -5.61
N ASP A 257 3.99 17.83 -5.06
CA ASP A 257 4.04 16.36 -4.98
C ASP A 257 2.81 15.80 -4.25
N VAL A 258 2.47 16.36 -3.08
CA VAL A 258 1.27 15.95 -2.33
C VAL A 258 -0.01 16.22 -3.11
N GLY A 259 -0.14 17.39 -3.74
CA GLY A 259 -1.31 17.72 -4.56
C GLY A 259 -1.48 16.78 -5.76
N ILE A 260 -0.40 16.45 -6.45
CA ILE A 260 -0.39 15.47 -7.54
C ILE A 260 -0.80 14.10 -7.04
N LYS A 261 -0.21 13.60 -5.93
CA LYS A 261 -0.55 12.31 -5.35
C LYS A 261 -2.03 12.19 -5.04
N VAL A 262 -2.60 13.18 -4.34
CA VAL A 262 -4.04 13.19 -4.02
C VAL A 262 -4.91 13.17 -5.28
N GLY A 263 -4.61 14.04 -6.25
CA GLY A 263 -5.37 14.10 -7.49
C GLY A 263 -5.28 12.82 -8.32
N VAL A 264 -4.08 12.27 -8.43
CA VAL A 264 -3.84 11.04 -9.19
C VAL A 264 -4.40 9.81 -8.47
N ASP A 265 -4.34 9.74 -7.14
CA ASP A 265 -4.95 8.65 -6.38
C ASP A 265 -6.48 8.60 -6.57
N ILE A 266 -7.14 9.76 -6.59
CA ILE A 266 -8.58 9.85 -6.91
C ILE A 266 -8.84 9.36 -8.34
N LEU A 267 -8.04 9.80 -9.30
CA LEU A 267 -8.19 9.37 -10.69
C LEU A 267 -7.92 7.87 -10.85
N SER A 268 -6.88 7.34 -10.20
CA SER A 268 -6.57 5.91 -10.18
C SER A 268 -7.70 5.09 -9.58
N ALA A 269 -8.32 5.58 -8.51
CA ALA A 269 -9.49 4.94 -7.90
C ALA A 269 -10.67 4.78 -8.87
N LEU A 270 -10.89 5.77 -9.74
CA LEU A 270 -11.96 5.73 -10.76
C LEU A 270 -11.61 4.83 -11.95
N LEU A 271 -10.33 4.69 -12.27
CA LEU A 271 -9.86 4.01 -13.48
C LEU A 271 -9.47 2.55 -13.26
N VAL A 272 -9.02 2.19 -12.06
CA VAL A 272 -8.47 0.85 -11.76
C VAL A 272 -9.47 -0.28 -12.04
N ASP A 273 -10.76 -0.07 -11.77
CA ASP A 273 -11.81 -1.05 -12.02
C ASP A 273 -12.30 -1.04 -13.48
N ARG A 274 -11.97 0.02 -14.24
CA ARG A 274 -12.32 0.13 -15.66
C ARG A 274 -11.21 -0.35 -16.59
N VAL A 275 -9.99 0.06 -16.34
CA VAL A 275 -8.81 -0.22 -17.18
C VAL A 275 -8.17 -1.56 -16.81
N GLY A 276 -8.00 -1.84 -15.53
CA GLY A 276 -7.36 -3.05 -15.02
C GLY A 276 -6.01 -2.75 -14.35
N ARG A 277 -5.64 -3.63 -13.41
CA ARG A 277 -4.45 -3.44 -12.55
C ARG A 277 -3.15 -3.55 -13.35
N ARG A 278 -3.06 -4.58 -14.19
CA ARG A 278 -1.87 -4.86 -14.99
C ARG A 278 -1.54 -3.73 -15.97
N ILE A 279 -2.55 -3.23 -16.70
CA ILE A 279 -2.36 -2.18 -17.71
C ILE A 279 -1.89 -0.88 -17.05
N LEU A 280 -2.50 -0.48 -15.94
CA LEU A 280 -2.11 0.74 -15.22
C LEU A 280 -0.68 0.67 -14.68
N LEU A 281 -0.25 -0.50 -14.16
CA LEU A 281 1.14 -0.70 -13.75
C LEU A 281 2.12 -0.61 -14.90
N LEU A 282 1.80 -1.19 -16.06
CA LEU A 282 2.66 -1.12 -17.25
C LEU A 282 2.83 0.34 -17.72
N TRP A 283 1.75 1.12 -17.78
CA TRP A 283 1.82 2.54 -18.10
C TRP A 283 2.65 3.33 -17.09
N SER A 284 2.51 3.01 -15.79
CA SER A 284 3.29 3.63 -14.73
C SER A 284 4.80 3.38 -14.90
N PHE A 285 5.22 2.14 -15.16
CA PHE A 285 6.63 1.81 -15.38
C PHE A 285 7.22 2.53 -16.60
N ILE A 286 6.48 2.57 -17.73
CA ILE A 286 6.93 3.28 -18.94
C ILE A 286 7.05 4.79 -18.64
N GLY A 287 6.04 5.39 -18.04
CA GLY A 287 6.05 6.80 -17.71
C GLY A 287 7.20 7.18 -16.77
N CYS A 288 7.44 6.39 -15.72
CA CYS A 288 8.58 6.58 -14.83
C CYS A 288 9.91 6.45 -15.55
N SER A 289 10.09 5.40 -16.36
CA SER A 289 11.35 5.19 -17.11
C SER A 289 11.65 6.33 -18.07
N LEU A 290 10.66 6.74 -18.88
CA LEU A 290 10.83 7.83 -19.82
C LEU A 290 11.14 9.17 -19.13
N SER A 291 10.43 9.47 -18.06
CA SER A 291 10.64 10.70 -17.28
C SER A 291 12.04 10.76 -16.67
N ILE A 292 12.49 9.65 -16.06
CA ILE A 292 13.83 9.58 -15.46
C ILE A 292 14.90 9.66 -16.55
N ALA A 293 14.70 9.01 -17.72
CA ALA A 293 15.62 9.09 -18.85
C ALA A 293 15.76 10.51 -19.39
N VAL A 294 14.68 11.29 -19.46
CA VAL A 294 14.72 12.72 -19.83
C VAL A 294 15.55 13.52 -18.83
N ILE A 295 15.37 13.28 -17.52
CA ILE A 295 16.17 13.92 -16.47
C ILE A 295 17.64 13.54 -16.61
N ALA A 296 17.95 12.24 -16.84
CA ALA A 296 19.32 11.76 -17.05
C ALA A 296 19.99 12.40 -18.27
N LEU A 297 19.27 12.51 -19.39
CA LEU A 297 19.75 13.17 -20.60
C LEU A 297 20.04 14.64 -20.35
N TYR A 298 19.13 15.37 -19.69
CA TYR A 298 19.34 16.78 -19.40
C TYR A 298 20.62 16.99 -18.59
N PHE A 299 20.81 16.26 -17.49
CA PHE A 299 22.02 16.40 -16.68
C PHE A 299 23.28 15.96 -17.40
N GLY A 300 23.22 14.88 -18.20
CA GLY A 300 24.36 14.42 -19.00
C GLY A 300 24.79 15.42 -20.06
N VAL A 301 23.85 16.09 -20.74
CA VAL A 301 24.18 17.10 -21.75
C VAL A 301 24.63 18.42 -21.10
N ARG A 302 24.04 18.78 -19.94
CA ARG A 302 24.43 19.98 -19.19
C ARG A 302 25.88 19.96 -18.73
N ASP A 303 26.40 18.79 -18.35
CA ASP A 303 27.82 18.66 -17.95
C ASP A 303 28.79 19.05 -19.07
N TYR A 304 28.36 18.95 -20.35
CA TYR A 304 29.18 19.32 -21.50
C TYR A 304 28.85 20.70 -22.11
N TYR A 305 27.60 21.18 -21.99
CA TYR A 305 27.10 22.39 -22.68
C TYR A 305 26.33 23.33 -21.75
N THR A 306 26.97 23.77 -20.67
CA THR A 306 26.34 24.50 -19.56
C THR A 306 25.56 25.77 -19.99
N GLN A 307 26.09 26.58 -20.91
CA GLN A 307 25.45 27.85 -21.30
C GLN A 307 24.27 27.71 -22.27
N ALA A 308 24.29 26.72 -23.14
CA ALA A 308 23.23 26.52 -24.14
C ALA A 308 21.95 25.89 -23.58
N ILE A 309 22.04 25.17 -22.45
CA ILE A 309 20.98 24.33 -21.93
C ILE A 309 20.28 24.92 -20.69
N GLN A 310 20.86 25.94 -20.07
CA GLN A 310 20.28 26.60 -18.90
C GLN A 310 18.87 27.14 -19.18
N SER A 311 18.60 27.60 -20.41
CA SER A 311 17.26 28.09 -20.83
C SER A 311 16.19 26.95 -20.94
N ILE A 312 16.58 25.69 -20.88
CA ILE A 312 15.67 24.53 -21.04
C ILE A 312 15.47 23.75 -19.72
N GLY A 313 15.87 24.32 -18.57
CA GLY A 313 15.73 23.69 -17.25
C GLY A 313 14.29 23.29 -16.88
N TYR A 314 13.28 23.96 -17.44
CA TYR A 314 11.88 23.59 -17.28
C TYR A 314 11.55 22.16 -17.77
N ILE A 315 12.36 21.58 -18.65
CA ILE A 315 12.17 20.19 -19.12
C ILE A 315 12.36 19.20 -17.97
N THR A 316 13.35 19.42 -17.10
CA THR A 316 13.55 18.56 -15.91
C THR A 316 12.39 18.64 -14.95
N PHE A 317 11.83 19.82 -14.78
CA PHE A 317 10.65 20.01 -13.93
C PHE A 317 9.42 19.32 -14.54
N ALA A 318 9.17 19.50 -15.83
CA ALA A 318 8.09 18.81 -16.52
C ALA A 318 8.26 17.28 -16.45
N ALA A 319 9.46 16.77 -16.67
CA ALA A 319 9.77 15.35 -16.53
C ALA A 319 9.55 14.85 -15.09
N LEU A 320 9.92 15.65 -14.09
CA LEU A 320 9.67 15.33 -12.69
C LEU A 320 8.16 15.23 -12.38
N ILE A 321 7.35 16.17 -12.87
CA ILE A 321 5.89 16.13 -12.73
C ILE A 321 5.30 14.88 -13.40
N ILE A 322 5.76 14.53 -14.61
CA ILE A 322 5.32 13.32 -15.31
C ILE A 322 5.73 12.06 -14.53
N PHE A 323 6.92 12.06 -13.93
CA PHE A 323 7.36 10.98 -13.04
C PHE A 323 6.41 10.82 -11.85
N LEU A 324 6.09 11.92 -11.15
CA LEU A 324 5.20 11.91 -9.98
C LEU A 324 3.80 11.39 -10.33
N ILE A 325 3.25 11.86 -11.45
CA ILE A 325 1.95 11.39 -11.97
C ILE A 325 2.03 9.90 -12.27
N SER A 326 3.03 9.46 -13.05
CA SER A 326 3.19 8.08 -13.47
C SER A 326 3.40 7.13 -12.29
N ASN A 327 4.24 7.51 -11.34
CA ASN A 327 4.51 6.73 -10.14
C ASN A 327 3.26 6.57 -9.25
N SER A 328 2.54 7.65 -8.99
CA SER A 328 1.33 7.63 -8.17
C SER A 328 0.20 6.86 -8.84
N PHE A 329 0.08 6.95 -10.18
CA PHE A 329 -1.00 6.33 -10.93
C PHE A 329 -1.02 4.80 -10.86
N GLY A 330 0.12 4.15 -10.78
CA GLY A 330 0.22 2.69 -10.76
C GLY A 330 1.09 2.14 -9.64
N LEU A 331 2.38 2.48 -9.66
CA LEU A 331 3.38 1.86 -8.80
C LEU A 331 3.14 2.06 -7.31
N ALA A 332 2.75 3.26 -6.90
CA ALA A 332 2.49 3.54 -5.49
C ALA A 332 1.17 2.93 -5.01
N SER A 333 0.11 3.04 -5.81
CA SER A 333 -1.26 2.74 -5.37
C SER A 333 -1.69 1.32 -5.70
N ILE A 334 -1.51 0.88 -6.97
CA ILE A 334 -2.08 -0.39 -7.45
C ILE A 334 -1.33 -1.60 -6.87
N LYS A 335 -0.03 -1.48 -6.61
CA LYS A 335 0.73 -2.58 -6.00
C LYS A 335 0.14 -3.01 -4.65
N GLU A 336 -0.33 -2.05 -3.83
CA GLU A 336 -0.94 -2.36 -2.52
C GLU A 336 -2.26 -3.12 -2.66
N VAL A 337 -3.04 -2.80 -3.68
CA VAL A 337 -4.25 -3.56 -4.02
C VAL A 337 -3.90 -5.00 -4.38
N ILE A 338 -2.90 -5.18 -5.24
CA ILE A 338 -2.44 -6.52 -5.67
C ILE A 338 -1.86 -7.31 -4.51
N GLU A 339 -1.09 -6.68 -3.61
CA GLU A 339 -0.52 -7.32 -2.42
C GLU A 339 -1.60 -7.99 -1.54
N VAL A 340 -2.81 -7.46 -1.54
CA VAL A 340 -3.92 -8.02 -0.74
C VAL A 340 -4.81 -8.96 -1.56
N GLU A 341 -5.01 -8.71 -2.86
CA GLU A 341 -5.86 -9.52 -3.74
C GLU A 341 -5.26 -10.90 -4.05
N LEU A 342 -3.92 -11.04 -4.11
CA LEU A 342 -3.26 -12.28 -4.49
C LEU A 342 -3.22 -13.34 -3.37
N PHE A 343 -3.48 -12.98 -2.11
CA PHE A 343 -3.40 -13.92 -1.00
C PHE A 343 -4.76 -14.30 -0.43
N PRO A 344 -5.00 -15.61 -0.16
CA PRO A 344 -6.20 -16.08 0.52
C PRO A 344 -6.23 -15.61 1.99
N LEU A 345 -7.43 -15.64 2.59
CA LEU A 345 -7.69 -15.07 3.93
C LEU A 345 -6.81 -15.66 5.03
N ASN A 346 -6.52 -16.97 4.96
CA ASN A 346 -5.75 -17.71 5.98
C ASN A 346 -4.29 -17.26 6.08
N VAL A 347 -3.70 -16.73 5.02
CA VAL A 347 -2.31 -16.27 4.96
C VAL A 347 -2.15 -14.78 4.67
N ARG A 348 -3.25 -14.07 4.38
CA ARG A 348 -3.23 -12.65 3.96
C ARG A 348 -2.51 -11.75 4.95
N VAL A 349 -2.82 -11.87 6.24
CA VAL A 349 -2.18 -11.06 7.29
C VAL A 349 -0.67 -11.33 7.30
N MET A 350 -0.25 -12.60 7.26
CA MET A 350 1.18 -12.95 7.22
C MET A 350 1.86 -12.41 5.96
N ALA A 351 1.20 -12.50 4.81
CA ALA A 351 1.73 -12.00 3.54
C ALA A 351 1.93 -10.48 3.58
N VAL A 352 0.91 -9.74 4.00
CA VAL A 352 0.97 -8.28 4.10
C VAL A 352 2.06 -7.85 5.09
N VAL A 353 2.10 -8.43 6.29
CA VAL A 353 3.16 -8.15 7.28
C VAL A 353 4.54 -8.42 6.69
N THR A 354 4.74 -9.55 6.03
CA THR A 354 6.03 -9.91 5.41
C THR A 354 6.46 -8.91 4.34
N LEU A 355 5.52 -8.46 3.50
CA LEU A 355 5.78 -7.47 2.46
C LEU A 355 6.11 -6.09 3.02
N TYR A 356 5.48 -5.67 4.12
CA TYR A 356 5.82 -4.41 4.78
C TYR A 356 7.18 -4.47 5.47
N VAL A 357 7.49 -5.58 6.15
CA VAL A 357 8.84 -5.80 6.72
C VAL A 357 9.90 -5.80 5.62
N PHE A 358 9.63 -6.46 4.49
CA PHE A 358 10.52 -6.42 3.33
C PHE A 358 10.68 -4.99 2.78
N GLY A 359 9.63 -4.17 2.84
CA GLY A 359 9.67 -2.77 2.40
C GLY A 359 10.71 -1.90 3.13
N VAL A 360 11.13 -2.29 4.33
CA VAL A 360 12.15 -1.57 5.11
C VAL A 360 13.52 -1.58 4.43
N ILE A 361 13.76 -2.49 3.49
CA ILE A 361 14.98 -2.51 2.66
C ILE A 361 15.16 -1.21 1.85
N ASP A 362 14.10 -0.42 1.69
CA ASP A 362 14.16 0.91 1.04
C ASP A 362 15.18 1.84 1.73
N TYR A 363 15.26 1.85 3.06
CA TYR A 363 16.18 2.72 3.80
C TYR A 363 17.66 2.45 3.51
N PRO A 364 18.19 1.21 3.61
CA PRO A 364 19.57 0.95 3.24
C PRO A 364 19.84 1.11 1.75
N LEU A 365 18.85 0.89 0.88
CA LEU A 365 18.99 1.12 -0.56
C LEU A 365 19.12 2.61 -0.89
N GLN A 366 18.37 3.49 -0.24
CA GLN A 366 18.54 4.94 -0.38
C GLN A 366 19.97 5.37 -0.03
N ILE A 367 20.52 4.87 1.08
CA ILE A 367 21.93 5.14 1.47
C ILE A 367 22.90 4.59 0.40
N GLY A 368 22.60 3.41 -0.16
CA GLY A 368 23.36 2.82 -1.25
C GLY A 368 23.36 3.70 -2.51
N PHE A 369 22.20 4.23 -2.90
CA PHE A 369 22.09 5.14 -4.04
C PHE A 369 22.82 6.46 -3.80
N MET A 370 22.79 7.03 -2.59
CA MET A 370 23.57 8.23 -2.25
C MET A 370 25.08 7.98 -2.41
N LYS A 371 25.59 6.86 -1.89
CA LYS A 371 27.01 6.48 -2.08
C LYS A 371 27.35 6.20 -3.54
N PHE A 372 26.40 5.65 -4.31
CA PHE A 372 26.58 5.44 -5.73
C PHE A 372 26.62 6.78 -6.50
N GLU A 373 25.81 7.76 -6.11
CA GLU A 373 25.88 9.14 -6.63
C GLU A 373 27.26 9.75 -6.39
N ASP A 374 27.81 9.62 -5.17
CA ASP A 374 29.13 10.14 -4.81
C ASP A 374 30.26 9.50 -5.64
N SER A 375 30.15 8.22 -5.98
CA SER A 375 31.21 7.47 -6.69
C SER A 375 31.09 7.49 -8.21
N ALA A 376 29.89 7.39 -8.76
CA ALA A 376 29.65 7.23 -10.21
C ALA A 376 28.99 8.45 -10.85
N GLY A 377 28.67 9.46 -10.05
CA GLY A 377 28.00 10.68 -10.49
C GLY A 377 26.49 10.51 -10.64
N ARG A 378 25.79 11.62 -10.59
CA ARG A 378 24.33 11.73 -10.60
C ARG A 378 23.66 11.17 -11.85
N VAL A 379 24.26 11.42 -13.02
CA VAL A 379 23.75 10.95 -14.31
C VAL A 379 23.64 9.42 -14.32
N SER A 380 24.65 8.75 -13.74
CA SER A 380 24.66 7.28 -13.64
C SER A 380 23.53 6.75 -12.75
N VAL A 381 23.18 7.46 -11.68
CA VAL A 381 22.04 7.10 -10.81
C VAL A 381 20.73 7.16 -11.61
N PHE A 382 20.46 8.27 -12.32
CA PHE A 382 19.23 8.39 -13.11
C PHE A 382 19.13 7.34 -14.21
N TRP A 383 20.21 7.05 -14.94
CA TRP A 383 20.20 5.97 -15.94
C TRP A 383 19.93 4.60 -15.31
N THR A 384 20.53 4.32 -14.16
CA THR A 384 20.29 3.07 -13.43
C THR A 384 18.81 2.94 -13.03
N LEU A 385 18.21 3.98 -12.51
CA LEU A 385 16.79 4.00 -12.15
C LEU A 385 15.88 3.82 -13.38
N ALA A 386 16.21 4.46 -14.51
CA ALA A 386 15.45 4.29 -15.76
C ALA A 386 15.49 2.85 -16.28
N VAL A 387 16.66 2.21 -16.24
CA VAL A 387 16.83 0.80 -16.62
C VAL A 387 16.04 -0.12 -15.68
N ILE A 388 16.10 0.12 -14.38
CA ILE A 388 15.33 -0.66 -13.40
C ILE A 388 13.83 -0.54 -13.66
N ALA A 389 13.33 0.64 -14.00
CA ALA A 389 11.91 0.82 -14.33
C ALA A 389 11.52 0.01 -15.60
N ILE A 390 12.41 -0.08 -16.62
CA ILE A 390 12.19 -0.95 -17.80
C ILE A 390 12.14 -2.43 -17.37
N LEU A 391 13.06 -2.86 -16.51
CA LEU A 391 13.05 -4.23 -15.99
C LEU A 391 11.78 -4.53 -15.21
N GLY A 392 11.27 -3.56 -14.44
CA GLY A 392 9.97 -3.64 -13.76
C GLY A 392 8.80 -3.77 -14.75
N PHE A 393 8.82 -3.04 -15.86
CA PHE A 393 7.85 -3.20 -16.94
C PHE A 393 7.88 -4.62 -17.52
N ILE A 394 9.07 -5.13 -17.87
CA ILE A 394 9.26 -6.48 -18.41
C ILE A 394 8.75 -7.53 -17.41
N PHE A 395 9.13 -7.41 -16.14
CA PHE A 395 8.64 -8.30 -15.07
C PHE A 395 7.13 -8.29 -14.97
N THR A 396 6.50 -7.10 -14.90
CA THR A 396 5.06 -6.95 -14.82
C THR A 396 4.35 -7.54 -16.04
N TYR A 397 4.91 -7.36 -17.23
CA TYR A 397 4.36 -7.88 -18.47
C TYR A 397 4.33 -9.42 -18.49
N PHE A 398 5.38 -10.10 -18.05
CA PHE A 398 5.43 -11.56 -18.10
C PHE A 398 4.85 -12.25 -16.88
N VAL A 399 4.91 -11.63 -15.69
CA VAL A 399 4.66 -12.33 -14.43
C VAL A 399 3.30 -11.98 -13.82
N LEU A 400 2.82 -10.73 -14.00
CA LEU A 400 1.58 -10.29 -13.38
C LEU A 400 0.36 -10.69 -14.23
N PRO A 401 -0.57 -11.54 -13.72
CA PRO A 401 -1.86 -11.78 -14.36
C PRO A 401 -2.81 -10.59 -14.11
N GLU A 402 -3.82 -10.42 -14.98
CA GLU A 402 -4.87 -9.43 -14.76
C GLU A 402 -5.88 -9.94 -13.71
N THR A 403 -6.08 -9.15 -12.67
CA THR A 403 -6.98 -9.48 -11.54
C THR A 403 -8.33 -8.75 -11.59
N LYS A 404 -8.53 -7.89 -12.58
CA LYS A 404 -9.74 -7.06 -12.74
C LYS A 404 -11.03 -7.89 -12.67
N ARG A 405 -11.94 -7.48 -11.77
CA ARG A 405 -13.27 -8.10 -11.58
C ARG A 405 -13.26 -9.60 -11.29
N LYS A 406 -12.12 -10.15 -10.88
CA LYS A 406 -12.05 -11.56 -10.51
C LYS A 406 -12.27 -11.74 -9.01
N SER A 407 -12.98 -12.79 -8.65
CA SER A 407 -13.12 -13.20 -7.26
C SER A 407 -11.79 -13.71 -6.72
N LEU A 408 -11.62 -13.68 -5.39
CA LEU A 408 -10.41 -14.21 -4.75
C LEU A 408 -10.16 -15.68 -5.11
N LYS A 409 -11.23 -16.46 -5.30
CA LYS A 409 -11.15 -17.87 -5.72
C LYS A 409 -10.59 -17.99 -7.14
N GLU A 410 -11.11 -17.26 -8.10
CA GLU A 410 -10.64 -17.26 -9.49
C GLU A 410 -9.19 -16.81 -9.61
N ILE A 411 -8.76 -15.82 -8.80
CA ILE A 411 -7.36 -15.39 -8.75
C ILE A 411 -6.47 -16.52 -8.24
N GLN A 412 -6.90 -17.25 -7.20
CA GLN A 412 -6.17 -18.39 -6.68
C GLN A 412 -6.05 -19.55 -7.68
N GLU A 413 -7.13 -19.82 -8.43
CA GLU A 413 -7.15 -20.82 -9.49
C GLU A 413 -6.19 -20.47 -10.63
N MET A 414 -6.17 -19.21 -11.08
CA MET A 414 -5.20 -18.72 -12.06
C MET A 414 -3.74 -18.85 -11.61
N LEU A 415 -3.47 -18.65 -10.33
CA LEU A 415 -2.12 -18.76 -9.78
C LEU A 415 -1.65 -20.20 -9.67
N ARG A 416 -2.57 -21.17 -9.51
CA ARG A 416 -2.25 -22.60 -9.47
C ARG A 416 -1.77 -23.16 -10.81
N GLY A 417 -2.20 -22.55 -11.93
CA GLY A 417 -1.95 -23.10 -13.28
C GLY A 417 -2.86 -24.31 -13.55
N ASP A 418 -2.99 -24.70 -14.82
CA ASP A 418 -3.82 -25.80 -15.31
C ASP A 418 -3.34 -27.22 -14.89
N ASP A 419 -2.91 -27.41 -13.67
CA ASP A 419 -2.72 -28.77 -13.17
C ASP A 419 -4.11 -29.33 -12.87
N ASN A 420 -4.46 -30.44 -13.51
CA ASN A 420 -5.71 -31.22 -13.54
C ASN A 420 -6.36 -31.58 -12.17
N VAL A 421 -6.08 -30.81 -11.13
CA VAL A 421 -6.59 -30.99 -9.75
C VAL A 421 -7.94 -30.32 -9.56
N SER A 422 -8.29 -29.33 -10.40
CA SER A 422 -9.52 -28.54 -10.23
C SER A 422 -10.81 -29.33 -10.52
N GLU A 423 -10.82 -30.24 -11.49
CA GLU A 423 -12.01 -31.04 -11.79
C GLU A 423 -12.28 -32.12 -10.74
N GLN A 424 -11.25 -32.79 -10.25
CA GLN A 424 -11.40 -33.79 -9.20
C GLN A 424 -11.77 -33.19 -7.84
N GLU A 425 -11.22 -32.06 -7.46
CA GLU A 425 -11.62 -31.35 -6.24
C GLU A 425 -13.03 -30.75 -6.37
N MET A 426 -13.42 -30.21 -7.53
CA MET A 426 -14.79 -29.72 -7.78
C MET A 426 -15.82 -30.85 -7.72
N THR A 427 -15.52 -31.99 -8.34
CA THR A 427 -16.39 -33.16 -8.30
C THR A 427 -16.53 -33.71 -6.87
N THR A 428 -15.43 -33.77 -6.12
CA THR A 428 -15.44 -34.20 -4.71
C THR A 428 -16.19 -33.21 -3.81
N ILE A 429 -16.11 -31.91 -4.08
CA ILE A 429 -16.84 -30.88 -3.34
C ILE A 429 -18.32 -30.91 -3.68
N GLN A 430 -18.69 -31.09 -4.95
CA GLN A 430 -20.09 -31.24 -5.37
C GLN A 430 -20.71 -32.50 -4.74
N GLU A 431 -20.03 -33.62 -4.78
CA GLU A 431 -20.49 -34.86 -4.12
C GLU A 431 -20.64 -34.74 -2.61
N ARG A 432 -19.74 -34.03 -1.93
CA ARG A 432 -19.87 -33.75 -0.48
C ARG A 432 -21.01 -32.77 -0.18
N THR A 433 -21.25 -31.80 -1.04
CA THR A 433 -22.34 -30.81 -0.89
C THR A 433 -23.69 -31.52 -1.12
N GLU A 434 -23.79 -32.38 -2.10
CA GLU A 434 -24.99 -33.19 -2.35
C GLU A 434 -25.26 -34.17 -1.19
N ARG A 435 -24.25 -34.90 -0.68
CA ARG A 435 -24.40 -35.76 0.50
C ARG A 435 -24.80 -35.01 1.77
N PHE A 436 -24.36 -33.73 1.90
CA PHE A 436 -24.78 -32.89 3.03
C PHE A 436 -26.21 -32.40 2.87
N ARG A 437 -26.61 -32.04 1.65
CA ARG A 437 -27.98 -31.68 1.28
C ARG A 437 -28.95 -32.81 1.54
N ASP A 438 -28.60 -34.02 1.14
CA ASP A 438 -29.41 -35.23 1.35
C ASP A 438 -29.57 -35.58 2.83
N ARG A 439 -28.55 -35.33 3.66
CA ARG A 439 -28.66 -35.54 5.13
C ARG A 439 -29.52 -34.48 5.83
N VAL A 440 -29.57 -33.27 5.31
CA VAL A 440 -30.41 -32.20 5.87
C VAL A 440 -31.89 -32.36 5.46
N ILE A 441 -32.15 -32.98 4.29
CA ILE A 441 -33.52 -33.23 3.79
C ILE A 441 -34.11 -34.54 4.39
N SER A 442 -33.27 -35.46 4.82
CA SER A 442 -33.68 -36.77 5.36
C SER A 442 -33.74 -36.86 6.90
N GLY A 443 -33.46 -35.80 7.63
CA GLY A 443 -33.57 -35.66 9.09
C GLY A 443 -34.52 -34.55 9.48
#